data_eaedf9bf955e912b722a0547405f89a8
#
_entry.id   eaedf9bf955e912b722a0547405f89a8
#
_cell.length_a   1.000
_cell.length_b   1.000
_cell.length_c   1.000
_cell.angle_alpha   90.00
_cell.angle_beta   90.00
_cell.angle_gamma   90.00
#
_symmetry.space_group_name_H-M   'P 1'
#
loop_
_entity.id
_entity.type
_entity.pdbx_description
1 polymer ?
#
loop_
_entity_poly.entity_id
_entity_poly.type
_entity_poly.pdbx_seq_one_letter_code
_entity_poly.pdbx_strand_id
1 'polypeptide(L)'
;MARTNKNKEAAIGSQNRTVSPNEAKSALTHCIKLQRPIMMWGAPGIGKSDIVKQIADAEGREVIDIRLPLWEPTDIKGIPYYNAKENNMVWASPAELPTDPKSKAIVFLDELNSAAPAVQAAAYQLILNRRVGQYHLPEGVSIVA
;
A
#
# COMPACT_ATOMS: atom_id res chain seq x y z
N MET A 1 -18.87 -22.70 48.58
CA MET A 1 -17.75 -22.88 47.61
C MET A 1 -18.14 -22.29 46.30
N ALA A 2 -17.77 -21.06 46.06
CA ALA A 2 -18.03 -20.36 44.79
C ALA A 2 -16.73 -20.31 44.01
N ARG A 3 -16.62 -21.06 42.91
CA ARG A 3 -15.51 -20.97 41.95
C ARG A 3 -15.77 -19.78 41.06
N THR A 4 -15.03 -18.74 41.29
CA THR A 4 -14.99 -17.49 40.52
C THR A 4 -14.56 -17.78 39.06
N ASN A 5 -15.44 -17.42 38.16
CA ASN A 5 -15.22 -17.50 36.70
C ASN A 5 -14.37 -16.29 36.28
N LYS A 6 -13.04 -16.39 36.39
CA LYS A 6 -12.08 -15.34 36.07
C LYS A 6 -11.50 -15.41 34.65
N ASN A 7 -12.12 -16.14 33.73
CA ASN A 7 -11.54 -16.38 32.38
C ASN A 7 -12.39 -15.88 31.22
N LYS A 8 -13.12 -14.78 31.35
CA LYS A 8 -13.88 -14.24 30.21
C LYS A 8 -13.58 -12.81 29.81
N GLU A 9 -12.59 -12.15 30.42
CA GLU A 9 -12.25 -10.76 30.05
C GLU A 9 -10.90 -10.59 29.31
N ALA A 10 -10.27 -11.65 28.88
CA ALA A 10 -8.98 -11.60 28.20
C ALA A 10 -9.05 -11.88 26.69
N ALA A 11 -10.13 -11.55 26.01
CA ALA A 11 -10.30 -11.91 24.60
C ALA A 11 -10.79 -10.77 23.68
N ILE A 12 -10.48 -9.53 23.99
CA ILE A 12 -10.63 -8.40 23.05
C ILE A 12 -9.26 -7.74 22.80
N GLY A 13 -8.20 -8.50 22.83
CA GLY A 13 -6.85 -8.12 22.46
C GLY A 13 -6.46 -8.84 21.19
N SER A 14 -6.42 -8.13 20.07
CA SER A 14 -5.74 -8.46 18.82
C SER A 14 -5.55 -9.98 18.57
N GLN A 15 -6.57 -10.66 18.12
CA GLN A 15 -6.33 -11.91 17.40
C GLN A 15 -5.66 -11.54 16.07
N ASN A 16 -4.36 -11.30 16.09
CA ASN A 16 -3.53 -11.30 14.89
C ASN A 16 -3.63 -12.72 14.33
N ARG A 17 -4.61 -12.93 13.47
CA ARG A 17 -4.81 -14.21 12.80
C ARG A 17 -3.60 -14.44 11.90
N THR A 18 -2.74 -15.35 12.30
CA THR A 18 -1.66 -15.83 11.44
C THR A 18 -2.28 -16.65 10.31
N VAL A 19 -1.90 -16.38 9.08
CA VAL A 19 -2.38 -17.07 7.89
C VAL A 19 -1.22 -17.76 7.19
N SER A 20 -1.51 -18.87 6.53
CA SER A 20 -0.54 -19.54 5.67
C SER A 20 -0.27 -18.71 4.39
N PRO A 21 0.84 -18.92 3.68
CA PRO A 21 1.10 -18.24 2.40
C PRO A 21 -0.02 -18.39 1.37
N ASN A 22 -0.65 -19.56 1.32
CA ASN A 22 -1.76 -19.82 0.39
C ASN A 22 -3.03 -19.05 0.78
N GLU A 23 -3.34 -18.97 2.07
CA GLU A 23 -4.46 -18.15 2.55
C GLU A 23 -4.20 -16.67 2.31
N ALA A 24 -2.96 -16.19 2.55
CA ALA A 24 -2.55 -14.82 2.26
C ALA A 24 -2.71 -14.51 0.77
N LYS A 25 -2.24 -15.39 -0.11
CA LYS A 25 -2.37 -15.25 -1.56
C LYS A 25 -3.85 -15.18 -1.99
N SER A 26 -4.69 -16.04 -1.44
CA SER A 26 -6.13 -16.04 -1.74
C SER A 26 -6.81 -14.73 -1.29
N ALA A 27 -6.53 -14.28 -0.07
CA ALA A 27 -7.08 -13.04 0.47
C ALA A 27 -6.61 -11.81 -0.33
N LEU A 28 -5.31 -11.74 -0.66
CA LEU A 28 -4.73 -10.68 -1.49
C LEU A 28 -5.38 -10.63 -2.87
N THR A 29 -5.49 -11.78 -3.55
CA THR A 29 -6.13 -11.86 -4.87
C THR A 29 -7.56 -11.32 -4.82
N HIS A 30 -8.31 -11.66 -3.77
CA HIS A 30 -9.67 -11.17 -3.59
C HIS A 30 -9.71 -9.66 -3.38
N CYS A 31 -8.86 -9.12 -2.51
CA CYS A 31 -8.79 -7.67 -2.25
C CYS A 31 -8.33 -6.89 -3.49
N ILE A 32 -7.36 -7.40 -4.24
CA ILE A 32 -6.88 -6.80 -5.48
C ILE A 32 -8.02 -6.71 -6.52
N LYS A 33 -8.81 -7.76 -6.69
CA LYS A 33 -9.97 -7.77 -7.59
C LYS A 33 -11.04 -6.77 -7.17
N LEU A 34 -11.24 -6.57 -5.88
CA LEU A 34 -12.18 -5.59 -5.34
C LEU A 34 -11.58 -4.17 -5.22
N GLN A 35 -10.32 -4.00 -5.63
CA GLN A 35 -9.55 -2.74 -5.48
C GLN A 35 -9.52 -2.22 -4.02
N ARG A 36 -9.54 -3.14 -3.07
CA ARG A 36 -9.41 -2.82 -1.65
C ARG A 36 -7.95 -2.85 -1.24
N PRO A 37 -7.42 -1.76 -0.67
CA PRO A 37 -6.08 -1.78 -0.10
C PRO A 37 -5.98 -2.85 0.98
N ILE A 38 -4.85 -3.53 1.01
CA ILE A 38 -4.58 -4.56 2.02
C ILE A 38 -3.16 -4.39 2.55
N MET A 39 -3.00 -4.60 3.84
CA MET A 39 -1.71 -4.56 4.52
C MET A 39 -1.32 -5.94 5.01
N MET A 40 -0.10 -6.38 4.66
CA MET A 40 0.49 -7.64 5.11
C MET A 40 1.47 -7.39 6.25
N TRP A 41 1.15 -7.91 7.42
CA TRP A 41 2.09 -7.93 8.54
C TRP A 41 2.88 -9.22 8.56
N GLY A 42 4.20 -9.11 8.71
CA GLY A 42 5.05 -10.27 8.84
C GLY A 42 6.53 -9.89 8.91
N ALA A 43 7.35 -10.80 9.42
CA ALA A 43 8.78 -10.60 9.51
C ALA A 43 9.42 -10.32 8.14
N PRO A 44 10.56 -9.61 8.09
CA PRO A 44 11.33 -9.48 6.87
C PRO A 44 11.70 -10.88 6.31
N GLY A 45 11.72 -11.00 4.98
CA GLY A 45 12.18 -12.22 4.31
C GLY A 45 11.20 -13.40 4.30
N ILE A 46 9.95 -13.25 4.74
CA ILE A 46 8.96 -14.34 4.71
C ILE A 46 8.25 -14.49 3.34
N GLY A 47 8.69 -13.77 2.32
CA GLY A 47 8.15 -13.91 0.96
C GLY A 47 6.95 -13.02 0.65
N LYS A 48 6.74 -11.89 1.35
CA LYS A 48 5.63 -10.95 1.07
C LYS A 48 5.67 -10.47 -0.38
N SER A 49 6.81 -9.97 -0.84
CA SER A 49 6.99 -9.49 -2.22
C SER A 49 6.79 -10.59 -3.26
N ASP A 50 7.22 -11.82 -2.95
CA ASP A 50 7.05 -12.96 -3.86
C ASP A 50 5.58 -13.34 -4.04
N ILE A 51 4.78 -13.26 -2.99
CA ILE A 51 3.32 -13.50 -3.08
C ILE A 51 2.67 -12.46 -4.00
N VAL A 52 3.02 -11.18 -3.86
CA VAL A 52 2.49 -10.10 -4.71
C VAL A 52 2.88 -10.32 -6.17
N LYS A 53 4.15 -10.65 -6.43
CA LYS A 53 4.63 -10.96 -7.79
C LYS A 53 3.90 -12.14 -8.42
N GLN A 54 3.73 -13.25 -7.68
CA GLN A 54 2.98 -14.41 -8.17
C GLN A 54 1.53 -14.10 -8.54
N ILE A 55 0.87 -13.20 -7.79
CA ILE A 55 -0.50 -12.76 -8.11
C ILE A 55 -0.49 -11.92 -9.36
N ALA A 56 0.44 -10.98 -9.48
CA ALA A 56 0.58 -10.10 -10.62
C ALA A 56 0.85 -10.90 -11.91
N ASP A 57 1.78 -11.85 -11.86
CA ASP A 57 2.10 -12.74 -12.99
C ASP A 57 0.87 -13.54 -13.42
N ALA A 58 0.10 -14.08 -12.47
CA ALA A 58 -1.11 -14.83 -12.77
C ALA A 58 -2.22 -13.98 -13.41
N GLU A 59 -2.25 -12.69 -13.12
CA GLU A 59 -3.23 -11.74 -13.66
C GLU A 59 -2.69 -10.91 -14.85
N GLY A 60 -1.44 -11.13 -15.26
CA GLY A 60 -0.79 -10.35 -16.32
C GLY A 60 -0.65 -8.87 -15.99
N ARG A 61 -0.39 -8.54 -14.73
CA ARG A 61 -0.25 -7.18 -14.19
C ARG A 61 1.19 -6.87 -13.86
N GLU A 62 1.57 -5.62 -14.00
CA GLU A 62 2.86 -5.10 -13.54
C GLU A 62 2.87 -4.91 -12.02
N VAL A 63 4.02 -5.16 -11.38
CA VAL A 63 4.26 -4.79 -9.98
C VAL A 63 5.22 -3.61 -9.93
N ILE A 64 4.80 -2.56 -9.25
CA ILE A 64 5.65 -1.43 -8.90
C ILE A 64 6.00 -1.59 -7.43
N ASP A 65 7.21 -2.07 -7.18
CA ASP A 65 7.73 -2.39 -5.84
C ASP A 65 8.46 -1.16 -5.28
N ILE A 66 7.90 -0.57 -4.23
CA ILE A 66 8.36 0.66 -3.63
C ILE A 66 8.79 0.40 -2.19
N ARG A 67 10.09 0.60 -1.90
CA ARG A 67 10.63 0.55 -0.54
C ARG A 67 10.54 1.92 0.12
N LEU A 68 9.49 2.12 0.88
CA LEU A 68 9.17 3.41 1.49
C LEU A 68 10.25 3.97 2.44
N PRO A 69 11.06 3.18 3.18
CA PRO A 69 12.15 3.73 3.98
C PRO A 69 13.23 4.47 3.19
N LEU A 70 13.33 4.22 1.88
CA LEU A 70 14.28 4.89 0.99
C LEU A 70 13.72 6.15 0.33
N TRP A 71 12.46 6.46 0.56
CA TRP A 71 11.75 7.54 -0.10
C TRP A 71 11.68 8.80 0.76
N GLU A 72 11.66 9.93 0.06
CA GLU A 72 11.33 11.24 0.62
C GLU A 72 9.86 11.58 0.31
N PRO A 73 9.24 12.52 1.05
CA PRO A 73 7.84 12.91 0.78
C PRO A 73 7.59 13.40 -0.65
N THR A 74 8.60 13.97 -1.30
CA THR A 74 8.56 14.44 -2.70
C THR A 74 8.46 13.30 -3.70
N ASP A 75 8.97 12.11 -3.35
CA ASP A 75 8.90 10.94 -4.22
C ASP A 75 7.46 10.42 -4.36
N ILE A 76 6.61 10.67 -3.36
CA ILE A 76 5.18 10.31 -3.42
C ILE A 76 4.33 11.47 -3.93
N LYS A 77 4.60 12.71 -3.48
CA LYS A 77 3.79 13.89 -3.79
C LYS A 77 4.13 14.53 -5.13
N GLY A 78 5.33 14.26 -5.65
CA GLY A 78 5.92 15.00 -6.75
C GLY A 78 6.62 16.28 -6.29
N ILE A 79 7.11 17.04 -7.25
CA ILE A 79 7.88 18.27 -7.02
C ILE A 79 7.09 19.47 -7.53
N PRO A 80 6.87 20.50 -6.70
CA PRO A 80 6.24 21.73 -7.15
C PRO A 80 7.20 22.55 -8.01
N TYR A 81 6.72 23.09 -9.12
CA TYR A 81 7.47 24.03 -9.94
C TYR A 81 6.58 25.17 -10.41
N TYR A 82 7.20 26.32 -10.68
CA TYR A 82 6.47 27.49 -11.18
C TYR A 82 6.27 27.42 -12.69
N ASN A 83 5.03 27.47 -13.12
CA ASN A 83 4.65 27.56 -14.53
C ASN A 83 4.48 29.04 -14.92
N ALA A 84 5.47 29.62 -15.59
CA ALA A 84 5.48 31.02 -15.97
C ALA A 84 4.40 31.38 -17.01
N LYS A 85 3.90 30.41 -17.81
CA LYS A 85 2.86 30.66 -18.81
C LYS A 85 1.49 30.88 -18.16
N GLU A 86 1.20 30.12 -17.11
CA GLU A 86 -0.08 30.15 -16.41
C GLU A 86 -0.02 30.97 -15.11
N ASN A 87 1.16 31.50 -14.78
CA ASN A 87 1.43 32.26 -13.56
C ASN A 87 0.96 31.55 -12.29
N ASN A 88 1.19 30.23 -12.21
CA ASN A 88 0.77 29.40 -11.09
C ASN A 88 1.84 28.38 -10.70
N MET A 89 1.61 27.74 -9.54
CA MET A 89 2.40 26.59 -9.07
C MET A 89 1.77 25.31 -9.62
N VAL A 90 2.57 24.46 -10.26
CA VAL A 90 2.18 23.15 -10.79
C VAL A 90 3.05 22.07 -10.14
N TRP A 91 2.54 20.86 -10.05
CA TRP A 91 3.27 19.72 -9.50
C TRP A 91 3.65 18.74 -10.61
N ALA A 92 4.92 18.41 -10.70
CA ALA A 92 5.39 17.29 -11.49
C ALA A 92 4.98 16.01 -10.80
N SER A 93 4.32 15.09 -11.53
CA SER A 93 3.90 13.80 -10.99
C SER A 93 5.10 12.94 -10.58
N PRO A 94 4.97 12.08 -9.57
CA PRO A 94 5.99 11.11 -9.21
C PRO A 94 6.41 10.24 -10.41
N ALA A 95 7.71 10.04 -10.58
CA ALA A 95 8.22 9.29 -11.74
C ALA A 95 7.96 7.78 -11.63
N GLU A 96 7.94 7.23 -10.41
CA GLU A 96 7.78 5.79 -10.17
C GLU A 96 6.32 5.34 -10.01
N LEU A 97 5.41 6.28 -9.81
CA LEU A 97 3.99 5.95 -9.72
C LEU A 97 3.31 5.95 -11.10
N PRO A 98 2.36 5.05 -11.36
CA PRO A 98 1.72 4.93 -12.67
C PRO A 98 0.88 6.17 -12.98
N THR A 99 1.11 6.77 -14.16
CA THR A 99 0.38 7.95 -14.65
C THR A 99 -0.58 7.62 -15.79
N ASP A 100 -0.44 6.47 -16.43
CA ASP A 100 -1.37 6.03 -17.49
C ASP A 100 -2.74 5.71 -16.88
N PRO A 101 -3.82 6.38 -17.31
CA PRO A 101 -5.18 6.11 -16.82
C PRO A 101 -5.66 4.67 -17.03
N LYS A 102 -5.05 3.94 -17.97
CA LYS A 102 -5.37 2.54 -18.28
C LYS A 102 -4.52 1.55 -17.48
N SER A 103 -3.58 2.03 -16.68
CA SER A 103 -2.72 1.17 -15.88
C SER A 103 -3.54 0.28 -14.95
N LYS A 104 -3.15 -0.99 -14.89
CA LYS A 104 -3.66 -2.00 -13.95
C LYS A 104 -2.55 -2.52 -13.04
N ALA A 105 -1.49 -1.76 -12.85
CA ALA A 105 -0.37 -2.14 -12.01
C ALA A 105 -0.81 -2.43 -10.57
N ILE A 106 -0.01 -3.22 -9.86
CA ILE A 106 -0.09 -3.39 -8.42
C ILE A 106 1.05 -2.59 -7.80
N VAL A 107 0.71 -1.53 -7.07
CA VAL A 107 1.68 -0.76 -6.29
C VAL A 107 1.87 -1.47 -4.95
N PHE A 108 3.06 -1.98 -4.73
CA PHE A 108 3.44 -2.63 -3.48
C PHE A 108 4.31 -1.68 -2.66
N LEU A 109 3.77 -1.23 -1.51
CA LEU A 109 4.41 -0.30 -0.59
C LEU A 109 5.11 -1.09 0.53
N ASP A 110 6.34 -1.52 0.26
CA ASP A 110 7.09 -2.35 1.21
C ASP A 110 7.64 -1.54 2.38
N GLU A 111 7.65 -2.16 3.55
CA GLU A 111 8.16 -1.60 4.80
C GLU A 111 7.53 -0.25 5.20
N LEU A 112 6.23 -0.07 4.94
CA LEU A 112 5.48 1.15 5.25
C LEU A 112 5.69 1.62 6.71
N ASN A 113 5.73 0.69 7.65
CA ASN A 113 5.91 0.98 9.08
C ASN A 113 7.33 1.46 9.45
N SER A 114 8.31 1.23 8.59
CA SER A 114 9.72 1.61 8.80
C SER A 114 10.10 2.91 8.10
N ALA A 115 9.20 3.47 7.30
CA ALA A 115 9.42 4.74 6.60
C ALA A 115 9.40 5.94 7.56
N ALA A 116 9.98 7.06 7.12
CA ALA A 116 9.90 8.32 7.87
C ALA A 116 8.44 8.75 8.06
N PRO A 117 8.05 9.38 9.19
CA PRO A 117 6.65 9.73 9.48
C PRO A 117 5.99 10.57 8.38
N ALA A 118 6.72 11.46 7.73
CA ALA A 118 6.20 12.29 6.63
C ALA A 118 5.91 11.44 5.36
N VAL A 119 6.73 10.43 5.09
CA VAL A 119 6.52 9.47 4.00
C VAL A 119 5.32 8.57 4.30
N GLN A 120 5.23 8.07 5.54
CA GLN A 120 4.06 7.29 5.99
C GLN A 120 2.76 8.09 5.82
N ALA A 121 2.73 9.36 6.22
CA ALA A 121 1.55 10.21 6.08
C ALA A 121 1.14 10.39 4.61
N ALA A 122 2.11 10.58 3.70
CA ALA A 122 1.84 10.68 2.27
C ALA A 122 1.35 9.35 1.69
N ALA A 123 1.94 8.23 2.10
CA ALA A 123 1.51 6.89 1.70
C ALA A 123 0.09 6.57 2.19
N TYR A 124 -0.26 6.90 3.43
CA TYR A 124 -1.63 6.75 3.94
C TYR A 124 -2.63 7.59 3.15
N GLN A 125 -2.28 8.82 2.77
CA GLN A 125 -3.14 9.63 1.92
C GLN A 125 -3.38 8.96 0.56
N LEU A 126 -2.33 8.40 -0.06
CA LEU A 126 -2.44 7.66 -1.31
C LEU A 126 -3.32 6.41 -1.16
N ILE A 127 -3.12 5.64 -0.10
CA ILE A 127 -3.88 4.41 0.19
C ILE A 127 -5.37 4.72 0.40
N LEU A 128 -5.69 5.71 1.24
CA LEU A 128 -7.06 6.01 1.64
C LEU A 128 -7.84 6.79 0.58
N ASN A 129 -7.19 7.79 -0.03
CA ASN A 129 -7.85 8.73 -0.94
C ASN A 129 -7.54 8.46 -2.41
N ARG A 130 -6.68 7.49 -2.72
CA ARG A 130 -6.16 7.20 -4.06
C ARG A 130 -5.53 8.44 -4.74
N ARG A 131 -5.08 9.39 -3.94
CA ARG A 131 -4.39 10.61 -4.39
C ARG A 131 -3.45 11.12 -3.32
N VAL A 132 -2.43 11.86 -3.75
CA VAL A 132 -1.55 12.62 -2.86
C VAL A 132 -1.15 13.93 -3.56
N GLY A 133 -1.35 15.06 -2.90
CA GLY A 133 -1.21 16.35 -3.57
C GLY A 133 -2.13 16.46 -4.80
N GLN A 134 -1.53 16.74 -5.95
CA GLN A 134 -2.24 16.78 -7.24
C GLN A 134 -2.19 15.46 -8.01
N TYR A 135 -1.39 14.50 -7.56
CA TYR A 135 -1.32 13.18 -8.18
C TYR A 135 -2.54 12.33 -7.83
N HIS A 136 -3.14 11.71 -8.85
CA HIS A 136 -4.26 10.78 -8.71
C HIS A 136 -3.83 9.41 -9.22
N LEU A 137 -4.03 8.39 -8.40
CA LEU A 137 -3.76 7.02 -8.78
C LEU A 137 -4.80 6.54 -9.79
N PRO A 138 -4.40 5.96 -10.94
CA PRO A 138 -5.35 5.42 -11.93
C PRO A 138 -6.32 4.42 -11.32
N GLU A 139 -7.57 4.40 -11.77
CA GLU A 139 -8.65 3.58 -11.20
C GLU A 139 -8.33 2.08 -11.20
N GLY A 140 -7.65 1.58 -12.26
CA GLY A 140 -7.29 0.17 -12.39
C GLY A 140 -6.16 -0.31 -11.48
N VAL A 141 -5.46 0.61 -10.82
CA VAL A 141 -4.29 0.30 -9.99
C VAL A 141 -4.74 -0.19 -8.60
N SER A 142 -4.14 -1.27 -8.13
CA SER A 142 -4.36 -1.80 -6.78
C SER A 142 -3.18 -1.48 -5.87
N ILE A 143 -3.43 -1.31 -4.57
CA ILE A 143 -2.39 -1.03 -3.57
C ILE A 143 -2.30 -2.20 -2.60
N VAL A 144 -1.07 -2.65 -2.35
CA VAL A 144 -0.70 -3.62 -1.31
C VAL A 144 0.41 -2.99 -0.46
N ALA A 145 0.35 -3.13 0.86
CA ALA A 145 1.37 -2.65 1.80
C ALA A 145 1.81 -3.74 2.77
#